data_3f7e4df1edc64bb71709e4f8683deba4
#
_entry.id   3f7e4df1edc64bb71709e4f8683deba4
#
_cell.length_a   1.000
_cell.length_b   1.000
_cell.length_c   1.000
_cell.angle_alpha   90.00
_cell.angle_beta   90.00
_cell.angle_gamma   90.00
#
_symmetry.space_group_name_H-M   'P 1'
#
loop_
_entity.id
_entity.type
_entity.pdbx_description
1 polymer ?
#
loop_
_entity_poly.entity_id
_entity_poly.type
_entity_poly.pdbx_seq_one_letter_code
_entity_poly.pdbx_strand_id
1 'polypeptide(L)'
;MNGSGKSTFAKILNRLLLPIEGTVLIGGLDAMQEENIIPIRKMVGMVFQNPDDQLIGSVVEEDVAFGAENISVPHKELVKRVEDALAQVGLAASMRIEELSGGGKQKVAIAGVLAMKPRYIVLDEATSMLDPKSRRDVLQLMKELQKQGITIILITHLMEELLLADWIYVMHQGRLAMKGSREALFSQPERLREFGLELPMTVLLAHALAERGCVRTKDLFSVEAIAERIYKEHPYAFLKEKTMEPASVDKKAKVLSQAIVFQHVNLSYGKKSILNDVCCSIEKGSYTAIIGPSGAGKSTLLQMIPALISPTDGSIYVDGMEVTDTSADIAALRKKIGFIFQYPEQQLFAKNVYEDVVFGPRNVGISEVEAEKRAYEAIQFVGLPQDVYDLPMDKLSGGQKRRVALAGVIAMQPDYLILDEPLAGLDPVGKKKMLQILRALHRDAGITVVVVSHDADAVVEDAEQVLYLRDGKILEQGAPSDVFYRLWLREMEHMTRDKHSKMNGEQMRDRSTGRLSEDTLAEAICELPGCMQLLIRLRIMGLPVSCKHTQLAETVQAIVDAVGR
;
A
#
# COMPACT_ATOMS: atom_id res chain seq x y z
N MET A 1 -8.07 14.17 -3.22
CA MET A 1 -9.30 13.37 -3.42
C MET A 1 -9.33 12.85 -4.84
N ASN A 2 -9.87 11.67 -5.06
CA ASN A 2 -10.10 11.16 -6.41
C ASN A 2 -11.13 12.04 -7.12
N GLY A 3 -11.03 12.17 -8.46
CA GLY A 3 -11.91 13.05 -9.24
C GLY A 3 -11.66 14.56 -9.09
N SER A 4 -10.60 14.99 -8.40
CA SER A 4 -10.29 16.44 -8.25
C SER A 4 -9.58 17.07 -9.45
N GLY A 5 -9.35 16.32 -10.55
CA GLY A 5 -8.74 16.80 -11.79
C GLY A 5 -7.21 16.66 -11.87
N LYS A 6 -6.54 15.97 -10.93
CA LYS A 6 -5.07 15.82 -10.91
C LYS A 6 -4.52 15.13 -12.17
N SER A 7 -5.05 13.96 -12.51
CA SER A 7 -4.64 13.20 -13.70
C SER A 7 -4.99 13.94 -15.01
N THR A 8 -6.11 14.69 -15.04
CA THR A 8 -6.43 15.56 -16.16
C THR A 8 -5.38 16.66 -16.33
N PHE A 9 -4.99 17.30 -15.21
CA PHE A 9 -3.92 18.29 -15.23
C PHE A 9 -2.58 17.69 -15.68
N ALA A 10 -2.21 16.50 -15.19
CA ALA A 10 -1.01 15.78 -15.63
C ALA A 10 -0.99 15.54 -17.14
N LYS A 11 -2.12 15.08 -17.70
CA LYS A 11 -2.25 14.83 -19.14
C LYS A 11 -2.15 16.10 -19.99
N ILE A 12 -2.52 17.27 -19.45
CA ILE A 12 -2.31 18.57 -20.10
C ILE A 12 -0.81 18.91 -20.14
N LEU A 13 -0.04 18.62 -19.07
CA LEU A 13 1.39 18.89 -19.02
C LEU A 13 2.21 18.12 -20.08
N ASN A 14 1.76 16.94 -20.47
CA ASN A 14 2.38 16.14 -21.53
C ASN A 14 1.67 16.31 -22.90
N ARG A 15 0.69 17.20 -22.97
CA ARG A 15 -0.14 17.42 -24.18
C ARG A 15 -0.85 16.14 -24.67
N LEU A 16 -1.27 15.27 -23.74
CA LEU A 16 -2.22 14.18 -24.02
C LEU A 16 -3.65 14.69 -24.04
N LEU A 17 -3.92 15.78 -23.33
CA LEU A 17 -5.17 16.54 -23.37
C LEU A 17 -4.86 18.01 -23.65
N LEU A 18 -5.78 18.69 -24.33
CA LEU A 18 -5.74 20.14 -24.52
C LEU A 18 -6.75 20.80 -23.59
N PRO A 19 -6.44 21.97 -23.03
CA PRO A 19 -7.43 22.78 -22.33
C PRO A 19 -8.45 23.34 -23.34
N ILE A 20 -9.70 23.48 -22.91
CA ILE A 20 -10.76 24.10 -23.72
C ILE A 20 -10.54 25.62 -23.78
N GLU A 21 -10.07 26.20 -22.67
CA GLU A 21 -9.80 27.63 -22.53
C GLU A 21 -8.52 27.84 -21.74
N GLY A 22 -7.90 28.99 -21.93
CA GLY A 22 -6.67 29.38 -21.25
C GLY A 22 -5.39 29.02 -22.02
N THR A 23 -4.24 29.35 -21.45
CA THR A 23 -2.91 29.12 -22.04
C THR A 23 -2.07 28.26 -21.12
N VAL A 24 -1.39 27.27 -21.69
CA VAL A 24 -0.46 26.39 -20.97
C VAL A 24 0.91 26.51 -21.62
N LEU A 25 1.89 27.01 -20.85
CA LEU A 25 3.28 27.14 -21.29
C LEU A 25 4.14 26.08 -20.60
N ILE A 26 4.87 25.28 -21.39
CA ILE A 26 5.74 24.22 -20.91
C ILE A 26 7.16 24.49 -21.43
N GLY A 27 8.06 24.85 -20.51
CA GLY A 27 9.42 25.27 -20.88
C GLY A 27 9.43 26.47 -21.85
N GLY A 28 8.40 27.33 -21.80
CA GLY A 28 8.20 28.48 -22.68
C GLY A 28 7.48 28.17 -23.98
N LEU A 29 7.16 26.90 -24.27
CA LEU A 29 6.40 26.47 -25.46
C LEU A 29 4.90 26.46 -25.15
N ASP A 30 4.11 27.07 -26.04
CA ASP A 30 2.66 27.03 -25.95
C ASP A 30 2.13 25.64 -26.34
N ALA A 31 1.44 24.99 -25.40
CA ALA A 31 0.87 23.66 -25.61
C ALA A 31 -0.27 23.64 -26.64
N MET A 32 -0.85 24.79 -27.01
CA MET A 32 -1.92 24.87 -28.02
C MET A 32 -1.38 24.73 -29.43
N GLN A 33 -0.11 25.05 -29.66
CA GLN A 33 0.51 24.98 -30.99
C GLN A 33 0.87 23.52 -31.35
N GLU A 34 0.44 23.05 -32.53
CA GLU A 34 0.69 21.67 -32.97
C GLU A 34 2.17 21.35 -33.14
N GLU A 35 2.95 22.31 -33.63
CA GLU A 35 4.40 22.20 -33.80
C GLU A 35 5.15 21.91 -32.50
N ASN A 36 4.57 22.24 -31.35
CA ASN A 36 5.16 22.04 -30.02
C ASN A 36 4.87 20.64 -29.41
N ILE A 37 4.10 19.76 -30.07
CA ILE A 37 3.79 18.42 -29.55
C ILE A 37 5.06 17.63 -29.24
N ILE A 38 5.90 17.44 -30.24
CA ILE A 38 7.12 16.62 -30.07
C ILE A 38 8.13 17.29 -29.15
N PRO A 39 8.43 18.59 -29.25
CA PRO A 39 9.25 19.28 -28.24
C PRO A 39 8.76 19.14 -26.82
N ILE A 40 7.45 19.30 -26.56
CA ILE A 40 6.87 19.14 -25.21
C ILE A 40 7.01 17.69 -24.73
N ARG A 41 6.66 16.69 -25.53
CA ARG A 41 6.77 15.27 -25.16
C ARG A 41 8.21 14.81 -24.95
N LYS A 42 9.19 15.44 -25.60
CA LYS A 42 10.62 15.24 -25.30
C LYS A 42 11.02 15.81 -23.95
N MET A 43 10.41 16.92 -23.54
CA MET A 43 10.73 17.57 -22.25
C MET A 43 10.00 16.94 -21.07
N VAL A 44 8.76 16.46 -21.26
CA VAL A 44 7.89 15.98 -20.20
C VAL A 44 7.64 14.48 -20.37
N GLY A 45 8.32 13.67 -19.61
CA GLY A 45 8.03 12.24 -19.48
C GLY A 45 6.85 12.01 -18.53
N MET A 46 6.00 11.05 -18.83
CA MET A 46 4.85 10.71 -17.98
C MET A 46 4.84 9.21 -17.66
N VAL A 47 4.64 8.90 -16.38
CA VAL A 47 4.46 7.55 -15.85
C VAL A 47 3.04 7.44 -15.33
N PHE A 48 2.28 6.46 -15.80
CA PHE A 48 0.88 6.25 -15.46
C PHE A 48 0.71 5.45 -14.16
N GLN A 49 -0.49 5.47 -13.62
CA GLN A 49 -0.86 4.79 -12.39
C GLN A 49 -0.68 3.27 -12.49
N ASN A 50 -1.18 2.68 -13.59
CA ASN A 50 -1.02 1.26 -13.86
C ASN A 50 0.08 1.07 -14.91
N PRO A 51 1.21 0.42 -14.58
CA PRO A 51 2.28 0.18 -15.55
C PRO A 51 1.84 -0.71 -16.73
N ASP A 52 0.89 -1.64 -16.53
CA ASP A 52 0.41 -2.51 -17.60
C ASP A 52 -0.29 -1.74 -18.73
N ASP A 53 -0.83 -0.54 -18.46
CA ASP A 53 -1.42 0.34 -19.49
C ASP A 53 -0.35 1.10 -20.30
N GLN A 54 0.90 1.07 -19.86
CA GLN A 54 2.02 1.79 -20.48
C GLN A 54 3.00 0.86 -21.20
N LEU A 55 3.20 -0.36 -20.67
CA LEU A 55 4.15 -1.34 -21.19
C LEU A 55 3.60 -2.02 -22.43
N ILE A 56 4.42 -2.09 -23.50
CA ILE A 56 4.04 -2.60 -24.82
C ILE A 56 4.90 -3.81 -25.20
N GLY A 57 6.19 -3.80 -24.79
CA GLY A 57 7.16 -4.84 -25.11
C GLY A 57 6.95 -6.13 -24.32
N SER A 58 7.56 -7.21 -24.76
CA SER A 58 7.64 -8.48 -24.01
C SER A 58 8.94 -8.58 -23.20
N VAL A 59 9.96 -7.84 -23.61
CA VAL A 59 11.30 -7.78 -23.01
C VAL A 59 11.57 -6.35 -22.54
N VAL A 60 12.25 -6.23 -21.41
CA VAL A 60 12.53 -4.94 -20.74
C VAL A 60 13.28 -3.97 -21.65
N GLU A 61 14.30 -4.45 -22.40
CA GLU A 61 15.10 -3.63 -23.29
C GLU A 61 14.27 -3.00 -24.40
N GLU A 62 13.37 -3.78 -25.03
CA GLU A 62 12.50 -3.33 -26.11
C GLU A 62 11.55 -2.24 -25.64
N ASP A 63 10.96 -2.42 -24.49
CA ASP A 63 10.01 -1.46 -23.93
C ASP A 63 10.70 -0.14 -23.52
N VAL A 64 11.88 -0.21 -22.91
CA VAL A 64 12.66 0.96 -22.51
C VAL A 64 13.15 1.74 -23.74
N ALA A 65 13.49 1.07 -24.84
CA ALA A 65 13.91 1.72 -26.10
C ALA A 65 12.78 2.47 -26.80
N PHE A 66 11.53 1.98 -26.69
CA PHE A 66 10.39 2.41 -27.48
C PHE A 66 10.15 3.93 -27.45
N GLY A 67 10.15 4.55 -26.27
CA GLY A 67 9.94 6.00 -26.15
C GLY A 67 11.03 6.84 -26.82
N ALA A 68 12.28 6.42 -26.68
CA ALA A 68 13.43 7.11 -27.28
C ALA A 68 13.50 6.91 -28.80
N GLU A 69 13.08 5.76 -29.32
CA GLU A 69 12.92 5.52 -30.78
C GLU A 69 11.88 6.44 -31.38
N ASN A 70 10.72 6.58 -30.75
CA ASN A 70 9.63 7.44 -31.21
C ASN A 70 10.00 8.93 -31.31
N ILE A 71 10.99 9.37 -30.54
CA ILE A 71 11.53 10.73 -30.65
C ILE A 71 12.77 10.81 -31.56
N SER A 72 13.03 9.76 -32.35
CA SER A 72 14.08 9.66 -33.34
C SER A 72 15.51 9.81 -32.82
N VAL A 73 15.81 9.16 -31.66
CA VAL A 73 17.18 9.07 -31.14
C VAL A 73 18.02 8.16 -32.03
N PRO A 74 19.23 8.57 -32.47
CA PRO A 74 20.09 7.73 -33.28
C PRO A 74 20.46 6.43 -32.60
N HIS A 75 20.51 5.30 -33.35
CA HIS A 75 20.66 3.95 -32.76
C HIS A 75 21.87 3.80 -31.83
N LYS A 76 23.03 4.36 -32.17
CA LYS A 76 24.22 4.31 -31.28
C LYS A 76 24.00 5.02 -29.93
N GLU A 77 23.24 6.10 -29.93
CA GLU A 77 22.89 6.82 -28.72
C GLU A 77 21.76 6.12 -27.97
N LEU A 78 20.82 5.51 -28.72
CA LEU A 78 19.71 4.75 -28.14
C LEU A 78 20.18 3.63 -27.23
N VAL A 79 21.08 2.77 -27.72
CA VAL A 79 21.65 1.65 -26.94
C VAL A 79 22.22 2.16 -25.61
N LYS A 80 23.06 3.21 -25.68
CA LYS A 80 23.64 3.79 -24.47
C LYS A 80 22.59 4.36 -23.51
N ARG A 81 21.55 5.04 -24.03
CA ARG A 81 20.48 5.60 -23.18
C ARG A 81 19.66 4.50 -22.48
N VAL A 82 19.42 3.39 -23.17
CA VAL A 82 18.74 2.22 -22.61
C VAL A 82 19.58 1.58 -21.50
N GLU A 83 20.87 1.35 -21.75
CA GLU A 83 21.79 0.82 -20.75
C GLU A 83 21.87 1.72 -19.50
N ASP A 84 22.05 3.04 -19.70
CA ASP A 84 22.11 4.03 -18.63
C ASP A 84 20.79 4.05 -17.81
N ALA A 85 19.64 4.00 -18.48
CA ALA A 85 18.33 4.00 -17.83
C ALA A 85 18.09 2.72 -17.02
N LEU A 86 18.42 1.55 -17.60
CA LEU A 86 18.30 0.26 -16.91
C LEU A 86 19.23 0.17 -15.69
N ALA A 87 20.45 0.68 -15.80
CA ALA A 87 21.38 0.74 -14.69
C ALA A 87 20.83 1.58 -13.51
N GLN A 88 20.16 2.73 -13.81
CA GLN A 88 19.57 3.60 -12.80
C GLN A 88 18.41 2.93 -12.03
N VAL A 89 17.60 2.10 -12.72
CA VAL A 89 16.47 1.40 -12.07
C VAL A 89 16.85 0.02 -11.52
N GLY A 90 18.07 -0.46 -11.81
CA GLY A 90 18.58 -1.76 -11.34
C GLY A 90 17.89 -2.97 -12.00
N LEU A 91 17.58 -2.89 -13.30
CA LEU A 91 16.98 -3.98 -14.07
C LEU A 91 17.92 -4.50 -15.14
N ALA A 92 17.83 -5.82 -15.46
CA ALA A 92 18.56 -6.41 -16.58
C ALA A 92 17.75 -6.32 -17.88
N ALA A 93 18.43 -6.00 -18.98
CA ALA A 93 17.84 -5.81 -20.31
C ALA A 93 17.03 -7.02 -20.81
N SER A 94 17.53 -8.25 -20.57
CA SER A 94 16.94 -9.50 -21.06
C SER A 94 15.76 -10.04 -20.24
N MET A 95 15.34 -9.36 -19.17
CA MET A 95 14.20 -9.82 -18.34
C MET A 95 12.90 -9.76 -19.13
N ARG A 96 12.00 -10.71 -18.88
CA ARG A 96 10.64 -10.70 -19.43
C ARG A 96 9.74 -9.86 -18.53
N ILE A 97 8.94 -8.98 -19.13
CA ILE A 97 8.04 -8.07 -18.40
C ILE A 97 6.98 -8.86 -17.62
N GLU A 98 6.50 -9.98 -18.16
CA GLU A 98 5.51 -10.86 -17.52
C GLU A 98 6.00 -11.47 -16.19
N GLU A 99 7.31 -11.63 -16.03
CA GLU A 99 7.93 -12.22 -14.83
C GLU A 99 8.18 -11.19 -13.72
N LEU A 100 8.00 -9.90 -14.03
CA LEU A 100 8.25 -8.81 -13.09
C LEU A 100 7.09 -8.62 -12.11
N SER A 101 7.44 -8.26 -10.87
CA SER A 101 6.47 -7.74 -9.90
C SER A 101 5.93 -6.38 -10.35
N GLY A 102 4.82 -5.91 -9.75
CA GLY A 102 4.28 -4.58 -10.01
C GLY A 102 5.33 -3.47 -9.85
N GLY A 103 6.18 -3.54 -8.82
CA GLY A 103 7.30 -2.62 -8.62
C GLY A 103 8.37 -2.72 -9.73
N GLY A 104 8.65 -3.94 -10.20
CA GLY A 104 9.54 -4.17 -11.35
C GLY A 104 9.00 -3.54 -12.63
N LYS A 105 7.72 -3.77 -12.94
CA LYS A 105 7.03 -3.15 -14.09
C LYS A 105 7.04 -1.62 -14.02
N GLN A 106 6.82 -1.06 -12.83
CA GLN A 106 6.88 0.38 -12.61
C GLN A 106 8.30 0.94 -12.88
N LYS A 107 9.34 0.22 -12.47
CA LYS A 107 10.73 0.57 -12.77
C LYS A 107 11.00 0.53 -14.27
N VAL A 108 10.43 -0.42 -15.04
CA VAL A 108 10.52 -0.44 -16.51
C VAL A 108 9.88 0.80 -17.12
N ALA A 109 8.66 1.16 -16.71
CA ALA A 109 7.97 2.35 -17.19
C ALA A 109 8.79 3.64 -16.92
N ILE A 110 9.38 3.75 -15.72
CA ILE A 110 10.28 4.86 -15.39
C ILE A 110 11.53 4.85 -16.28
N ALA A 111 12.17 3.69 -16.49
CA ALA A 111 13.35 3.57 -17.36
C ALA A 111 13.04 4.00 -18.80
N GLY A 112 11.88 3.61 -19.35
CA GLY A 112 11.43 4.06 -20.67
C GLY A 112 11.31 5.59 -20.78
N VAL A 113 10.82 6.23 -19.73
CA VAL A 113 10.80 7.70 -19.65
C VAL A 113 12.21 8.28 -19.53
N LEU A 114 13.10 7.69 -18.73
CA LEU A 114 14.49 8.17 -18.55
C LEU A 114 15.32 8.07 -19.82
N ALA A 115 15.12 7.04 -20.66
CA ALA A 115 15.79 6.87 -21.95
C ALA A 115 15.51 8.04 -22.91
N MET A 116 14.38 8.74 -22.74
CA MET A 116 14.07 9.95 -23.50
C MET A 116 14.87 11.18 -23.03
N LYS A 117 15.50 11.13 -21.85
CA LYS A 117 16.22 12.26 -21.19
C LYS A 117 15.32 13.50 -20.99
N PRO A 118 14.18 13.36 -20.30
CA PRO A 118 13.25 14.47 -20.08
C PRO A 118 13.82 15.50 -19.06
N ARG A 119 13.31 16.74 -19.11
CA ARG A 119 13.54 17.76 -18.05
C ARG A 119 12.57 17.63 -16.90
N TYR A 120 11.36 17.15 -17.18
CA TYR A 120 10.26 17.00 -16.24
C TYR A 120 9.76 15.57 -16.27
N ILE A 121 9.54 14.96 -15.11
CA ILE A 121 8.89 13.65 -15.01
C ILE A 121 7.62 13.83 -14.19
N VAL A 122 6.49 13.47 -14.79
CA VAL A 122 5.17 13.45 -14.14
C VAL A 122 4.86 12.00 -13.75
N LEU A 123 4.65 11.75 -12.46
CA LEU A 123 4.20 10.45 -11.95
C LEU A 123 2.74 10.60 -11.50
N ASP A 124 1.82 9.95 -12.22
CA ASP A 124 0.40 9.98 -11.90
C ASP A 124 0.02 8.77 -11.05
N GLU A 125 0.03 8.94 -9.72
CA GLU A 125 -0.23 7.90 -8.72
C GLU A 125 0.61 6.62 -8.90
N ALA A 126 1.81 6.76 -9.45
CA ALA A 126 2.68 5.66 -9.89
C ALA A 126 3.18 4.73 -8.75
N THR A 127 2.95 5.09 -7.50
CA THR A 127 3.36 4.34 -6.32
C THR A 127 2.20 3.76 -5.52
N SER A 128 0.96 4.10 -5.87
CA SER A 128 -0.24 3.79 -5.07
C SER A 128 -0.53 2.30 -4.95
N MET A 129 -0.09 1.50 -5.92
CA MET A 129 -0.31 0.05 -5.99
C MET A 129 0.93 -0.77 -5.60
N LEU A 130 2.00 -0.10 -5.14
CA LEU A 130 3.24 -0.75 -4.78
C LEU A 130 3.26 -1.14 -3.29
N ASP A 131 3.90 -2.27 -3.01
CA ASP A 131 4.24 -2.65 -1.63
C ASP A 131 5.21 -1.61 -1.01
N PRO A 132 5.33 -1.55 0.32
CA PRO A 132 6.11 -0.52 1.01
C PRO A 132 7.57 -0.46 0.56
N LYS A 133 8.21 -1.63 0.29
CA LYS A 133 9.59 -1.71 -0.16
C LYS A 133 9.74 -1.16 -1.58
N SER A 134 8.94 -1.65 -2.52
CA SER A 134 8.94 -1.18 -3.93
C SER A 134 8.64 0.31 -4.04
N ARG A 135 7.69 0.81 -3.23
CA ARG A 135 7.36 2.25 -3.15
C ARG A 135 8.57 3.06 -2.69
N ARG A 136 9.23 2.63 -1.63
CA ARG A 136 10.44 3.29 -1.12
C ARG A 136 11.54 3.35 -2.16
N ASP A 137 11.79 2.24 -2.88
CA ASP A 137 12.80 2.18 -3.95
C ASP A 137 12.52 3.22 -5.04
N VAL A 138 11.25 3.31 -5.49
CA VAL A 138 10.83 4.28 -6.51
C VAL A 138 10.99 5.72 -5.99
N LEU A 139 10.60 6.00 -4.75
CA LEU A 139 10.74 7.34 -4.16
C LEU A 139 12.22 7.73 -3.96
N GLN A 140 13.09 6.77 -3.62
CA GLN A 140 14.52 6.99 -3.53
C GLN A 140 15.12 7.31 -4.91
N LEU A 141 14.73 6.56 -5.94
CA LEU A 141 15.10 6.85 -7.33
C LEU A 141 14.69 8.27 -7.73
N MET A 142 13.46 8.71 -7.38
CA MET A 142 13.00 10.08 -7.67
C MET A 142 13.88 11.15 -7.01
N LYS A 143 14.31 10.94 -5.76
CA LYS A 143 15.25 11.84 -5.07
C LYS A 143 16.61 11.92 -5.78
N GLU A 144 17.11 10.80 -6.28
CA GLU A 144 18.37 10.76 -7.03
C GLU A 144 18.26 11.49 -8.36
N LEU A 145 17.14 11.33 -9.08
CA LEU A 145 16.86 12.05 -10.32
C LEU A 145 16.71 13.57 -10.07
N GLN A 146 16.09 13.97 -8.97
CA GLN A 146 15.99 15.37 -8.56
C GLN A 146 17.39 15.98 -8.33
N LYS A 147 18.29 15.25 -7.65
CA LYS A 147 19.69 15.68 -7.47
C LYS A 147 20.45 15.85 -8.79
N GLN A 148 20.06 15.11 -9.83
CA GLN A 148 20.61 15.25 -11.19
C GLN A 148 20.01 16.42 -11.97
N GLY A 149 19.09 17.19 -11.37
CA GLY A 149 18.46 18.37 -11.95
C GLY A 149 17.17 18.09 -12.73
N ILE A 150 16.59 16.91 -12.62
CA ILE A 150 15.28 16.60 -13.18
C ILE A 150 14.20 17.09 -12.23
N THR A 151 13.22 17.83 -12.76
CA THR A 151 12.05 18.25 -11.96
C THR A 151 11.02 17.13 -11.90
N ILE A 152 10.66 16.72 -10.70
CA ILE A 152 9.66 15.67 -10.47
C ILE A 152 8.33 16.31 -10.09
N ILE A 153 7.27 15.94 -10.79
CA ILE A 153 5.88 16.30 -10.49
C ILE A 153 5.17 15.02 -10.04
N LEU A 154 4.99 14.88 -8.73
CA LEU A 154 4.38 13.71 -8.14
C LEU A 154 2.89 13.98 -7.86
N ILE A 155 2.00 13.26 -8.50
CA ILE A 155 0.57 13.23 -8.19
C ILE A 155 0.34 12.05 -7.29
N THR A 156 -0.18 12.31 -6.10
CA THR A 156 -0.43 11.29 -5.10
C THR A 156 -1.62 11.64 -4.21
N HIS A 157 -2.20 10.63 -3.62
CA HIS A 157 -3.12 10.73 -2.49
C HIS A 157 -2.51 10.18 -1.20
N LEU A 158 -1.26 9.68 -1.26
CA LEU A 158 -0.50 9.18 -0.11
C LEU A 158 0.19 10.34 0.58
N MET A 159 -0.26 10.63 1.80
CA MET A 159 0.20 11.81 2.54
C MET A 159 1.69 11.75 2.91
N GLU A 160 2.24 10.55 3.12
CA GLU A 160 3.65 10.32 3.42
C GLU A 160 4.56 10.79 2.27
N GLU A 161 4.10 10.71 1.03
CA GLU A 161 4.88 11.13 -0.14
C GLU A 161 5.04 12.65 -0.22
N LEU A 162 4.09 13.40 0.34
CA LEU A 162 4.18 14.86 0.43
C LEU A 162 5.35 15.33 1.31
N LEU A 163 5.85 14.46 2.21
CA LEU A 163 7.04 14.73 3.03
C LEU A 163 8.31 14.92 2.18
N LEU A 164 8.31 14.44 0.94
CA LEU A 164 9.44 14.54 0.01
C LEU A 164 9.38 15.78 -0.88
N ALA A 165 8.20 16.41 -0.99
CA ALA A 165 7.99 17.53 -1.90
C ALA A 165 8.56 18.84 -1.32
N ASP A 166 9.21 19.66 -2.16
CA ASP A 166 9.60 21.03 -1.80
C ASP A 166 8.40 21.97 -1.83
N TRP A 167 7.45 21.69 -2.76
CA TRP A 167 6.26 22.50 -2.98
C TRP A 167 5.04 21.63 -3.24
N ILE A 168 3.93 21.95 -2.59
CA ILE A 168 2.69 21.17 -2.65
C ILE A 168 1.56 22.01 -3.22
N TYR A 169 0.80 21.42 -4.14
CA TYR A 169 -0.43 21.96 -4.72
C TYR A 169 -1.61 21.06 -4.36
N VAL A 170 -2.61 21.59 -3.66
CA VAL A 170 -3.83 20.86 -3.30
C VAL A 170 -4.92 21.18 -4.32
N MET A 171 -5.39 20.16 -5.04
CA MET A 171 -6.51 20.28 -5.97
C MET A 171 -7.81 19.78 -5.35
N HIS A 172 -8.87 20.55 -5.50
CA HIS A 172 -10.20 20.19 -5.05
C HIS A 172 -11.26 20.64 -6.07
N GLN A 173 -12.14 19.73 -6.52
CA GLN A 173 -13.21 19.99 -7.49
C GLN A 173 -12.73 20.78 -8.74
N GLY A 174 -11.63 20.35 -9.34
CA GLY A 174 -11.05 20.97 -10.55
C GLY A 174 -10.35 22.33 -10.32
N ARG A 175 -10.18 22.77 -9.08
CA ARG A 175 -9.56 24.05 -8.72
C ARG A 175 -8.34 23.86 -7.83
N LEU A 176 -7.40 24.79 -7.90
CA LEU A 176 -6.30 24.88 -6.96
C LEU A 176 -6.81 25.47 -5.63
N ALA A 177 -6.92 24.64 -4.60
CA ALA A 177 -7.46 25.03 -3.29
C ALA A 177 -6.38 25.58 -2.34
N MET A 178 -5.19 24.98 -2.32
CA MET A 178 -4.05 25.43 -1.52
C MET A 178 -2.73 25.21 -2.28
N LYS A 179 -1.72 26.02 -1.94
CA LYS A 179 -0.34 25.83 -2.41
C LYS A 179 0.65 26.35 -1.38
N GLY A 180 1.81 25.74 -1.29
CA GLY A 180 2.88 26.19 -0.38
C GLY A 180 3.93 25.11 -0.12
N SER A 181 4.87 25.41 0.77
CA SER A 181 5.82 24.43 1.28
C SER A 181 5.13 23.44 2.23
N ARG A 182 5.79 22.35 2.57
CA ARG A 182 5.34 21.36 3.55
C ARG A 182 4.95 22.01 4.87
N GLU A 183 5.83 22.87 5.38
CA GLU A 183 5.67 23.56 6.65
C GLU A 183 4.39 24.41 6.64
N ALA A 184 4.19 25.16 5.56
CA ALA A 184 3.03 26.05 5.41
C ALA A 184 1.70 25.26 5.32
N LEU A 185 1.69 24.08 4.68
CA LEU A 185 0.49 23.28 4.55
C LEU A 185 0.19 22.49 5.83
N PHE A 186 1.20 21.80 6.39
CA PHE A 186 0.99 20.96 7.57
C PHE A 186 0.75 21.76 8.87
N SER A 187 1.05 23.05 8.88
CA SER A 187 0.63 23.94 9.96
C SER A 187 -0.88 24.26 9.96
N GLN A 188 -1.62 23.86 8.91
CA GLN A 188 -3.05 24.12 8.75
C GLN A 188 -3.87 22.80 8.66
N PRO A 189 -3.83 21.92 9.68
CA PRO A 189 -4.45 20.60 9.62
C PRO A 189 -5.97 20.64 9.40
N GLU A 190 -6.67 21.61 10.00
CA GLU A 190 -8.12 21.75 9.86
C GLU A 190 -8.50 22.04 8.41
N ARG A 191 -7.74 22.92 7.76
CA ARG A 191 -7.99 23.29 6.37
C ARG A 191 -7.69 22.13 5.41
N LEU A 192 -6.67 21.29 5.70
CA LEU A 192 -6.42 20.07 4.93
C LEU A 192 -7.60 19.09 5.08
N ARG A 193 -8.15 18.93 6.29
CA ARG A 193 -9.33 18.08 6.54
C ARG A 193 -10.58 18.54 5.78
N GLU A 194 -10.80 19.84 5.59
CA GLU A 194 -11.87 20.37 4.76
C GLU A 194 -11.81 19.85 3.31
N PHE A 195 -10.57 19.61 2.81
CA PHE A 195 -10.34 19.03 1.49
C PHE A 195 -10.20 17.49 1.51
N GLY A 196 -10.56 16.84 2.63
CA GLY A 196 -10.49 15.38 2.77
C GLY A 196 -9.07 14.82 2.80
N LEU A 197 -8.11 15.63 3.24
CA LEU A 197 -6.71 15.23 3.43
C LEU A 197 -6.41 15.12 4.94
N GLU A 198 -5.61 14.14 5.31
CA GLU A 198 -5.15 13.94 6.69
C GLU A 198 -3.66 14.27 6.78
N LEU A 199 -3.16 14.46 8.00
CA LEU A 199 -1.71 14.61 8.18
C LEU A 199 -1.02 13.23 8.10
N PRO A 200 0.21 13.15 7.57
CA PRO A 200 1.04 11.95 7.69
C PRO A 200 1.23 11.53 9.14
N MET A 201 1.34 10.21 9.41
CA MET A 201 1.56 9.70 10.77
C MET A 201 2.78 10.35 11.45
N THR A 202 3.85 10.55 10.70
CA THR A 202 5.06 11.23 11.20
C THR A 202 4.78 12.65 11.70
N VAL A 203 3.94 13.41 10.97
CA VAL A 203 3.56 14.78 11.36
C VAL A 203 2.64 14.76 12.58
N LEU A 204 1.71 13.79 12.64
CA LEU A 204 0.85 13.59 13.83
C LEU A 204 1.68 13.29 15.08
N LEU A 205 2.69 12.42 14.97
CA LEU A 205 3.64 12.11 16.05
C LEU A 205 4.38 13.38 16.51
N ALA A 206 4.93 14.16 15.57
CA ALA A 206 5.65 15.40 15.88
C ALA A 206 4.74 16.41 16.61
N HIS A 207 3.51 16.59 16.15
CA HIS A 207 2.54 17.48 16.78
C HIS A 207 2.19 17.03 18.19
N ALA A 208 1.84 15.74 18.37
CA ALA A 208 1.47 15.19 19.66
C ALA A 208 2.61 15.27 20.68
N LEU A 209 3.86 14.99 20.26
CA LEU A 209 5.06 15.13 21.10
C LEU A 209 5.35 16.59 21.47
N ALA A 210 5.12 17.53 20.54
CA ALA A 210 5.28 18.96 20.83
C ALA A 210 4.22 19.46 21.82
N GLU A 211 2.98 19.02 21.72
CA GLU A 211 1.90 19.34 22.68
C GLU A 211 2.21 18.84 24.09
N ARG A 212 2.90 17.69 24.20
CA ARG A 212 3.37 17.13 25.48
C ARG A 212 4.72 17.71 25.92
N GLY A 213 5.31 18.64 25.14
CA GLY A 213 6.57 19.30 25.44
C GLY A 213 7.81 18.41 25.31
N CYS A 214 7.72 17.24 24.64
CA CYS A 214 8.87 16.37 24.37
C CYS A 214 9.79 16.92 23.27
N VAL A 215 9.25 17.75 22.39
CA VAL A 215 10.00 18.48 21.35
C VAL A 215 9.51 19.92 21.27
N ARG A 216 10.40 20.86 20.92
CA ARG A 216 10.07 22.30 20.87
C ARG A 216 9.45 22.73 19.54
N THR A 217 9.54 21.91 18.51
CA THR A 217 9.03 22.23 17.18
C THR A 217 8.08 21.15 16.67
N LYS A 218 7.10 21.57 15.89
CA LYS A 218 6.19 20.67 15.16
C LYS A 218 6.68 20.35 13.75
N ASP A 219 7.69 21.07 13.25
CA ASP A 219 8.20 20.98 11.88
C ASP A 219 9.21 19.84 11.73
N LEU A 220 8.77 18.62 12.09
CA LEU A 220 9.56 17.40 11.98
C LEU A 220 8.83 16.46 11.01
N PHE A 221 9.47 16.20 9.88
CA PHE A 221 8.85 15.51 8.74
C PHE A 221 9.42 14.11 8.46
N SER A 222 10.24 13.60 9.36
CA SER A 222 10.72 12.23 9.31
C SER A 222 10.88 11.64 10.70
N VAL A 223 10.80 10.33 10.78
CA VAL A 223 11.00 9.57 12.03
C VAL A 223 12.41 9.83 12.58
N GLU A 224 13.40 9.95 11.69
CA GLU A 224 14.79 10.30 12.01
C GLU A 224 14.88 11.66 12.69
N ALA A 225 14.27 12.67 12.08
CA ALA A 225 14.30 14.04 12.60
C ALA A 225 13.63 14.13 13.98
N ILE A 226 12.53 13.39 14.19
CA ILE A 226 11.86 13.31 15.51
C ILE A 226 12.80 12.67 16.54
N ALA A 227 13.39 11.52 16.21
CA ALA A 227 14.27 10.78 17.12
C ALA A 227 15.52 11.61 17.50
N GLU A 228 16.18 12.24 16.52
CA GLU A 228 17.31 13.12 16.77
C GLU A 228 16.94 14.34 17.64
N ARG A 229 15.75 14.88 17.42
CA ARG A 229 15.28 16.05 18.18
C ARG A 229 15.05 15.68 19.64
N ILE A 230 14.40 14.55 19.90
CA ILE A 230 14.22 14.03 21.27
C ILE A 230 15.58 13.79 21.92
N TYR A 231 16.54 13.19 21.21
CA TYR A 231 17.89 12.98 21.73
C TYR A 231 18.58 14.28 22.11
N LYS A 232 18.52 15.30 21.22
CA LYS A 232 19.15 16.62 21.47
C LYS A 232 18.50 17.37 22.63
N GLU A 233 17.20 17.26 22.83
CA GLU A 233 16.47 17.98 23.87
C GLU A 233 16.46 17.24 25.22
N HIS A 234 16.64 15.91 25.22
CA HIS A 234 16.61 15.05 26.43
C HIS A 234 17.81 14.09 26.50
N PRO A 235 19.07 14.55 26.38
CA PRO A 235 20.24 13.65 26.30
C PRO A 235 20.40 12.75 27.52
N TYR A 236 20.01 13.21 28.71
CA TYR A 236 20.10 12.43 29.95
C TYR A 236 19.15 11.23 29.99
N ALA A 237 18.04 11.24 29.27
CA ALA A 237 17.12 10.12 29.21
C ALA A 237 17.73 8.89 28.51
N PHE A 238 18.73 9.11 27.65
CA PHE A 238 19.44 8.08 26.89
C PHE A 238 20.65 7.48 27.64
N LEU A 239 20.97 7.98 28.81
CA LEU A 239 22.06 7.49 29.66
C LEU A 239 21.59 6.45 30.70
N LYS A 240 20.28 6.19 30.81
CA LYS A 240 19.74 5.20 31.73
C LYS A 240 20.09 3.77 31.24
N GLU A 241 20.47 2.88 32.16
CA GLU A 241 20.85 1.50 31.82
C GLU A 241 19.74 0.75 31.05
N LYS A 242 20.18 -0.02 30.06
CA LYS A 242 19.31 -0.85 29.22
C LYS A 242 18.78 -2.03 30.04
N THR A 243 17.59 -1.95 30.58
CA THR A 243 16.82 -3.13 30.97
C THR A 243 16.21 -3.72 29.70
N MET A 244 16.78 -4.83 29.22
CA MET A 244 16.11 -5.66 28.21
C MET A 244 14.86 -6.26 28.85
N GLU A 245 13.68 -5.85 28.36
CA GLU A 245 12.46 -6.60 28.66
C GLU A 245 12.61 -8.01 28.07
N PRO A 246 12.50 -9.08 28.90
CA PRO A 246 12.38 -10.42 28.37
C PRO A 246 11.09 -10.51 27.57
N ALA A 247 11.14 -11.20 26.44
CA ALA A 247 9.96 -11.53 25.65
C ALA A 247 9.01 -12.37 26.53
N SER A 248 8.08 -11.73 27.21
CA SER A 248 7.00 -12.43 27.90
C SER A 248 6.05 -12.96 26.82
N VAL A 249 6.19 -14.22 26.50
CA VAL A 249 5.22 -14.97 25.72
C VAL A 249 4.04 -15.24 26.63
N ASP A 250 3.07 -14.34 26.63
CA ASP A 250 1.79 -14.61 27.28
C ASP A 250 1.03 -15.69 26.49
N LYS A 251 1.26 -16.94 26.92
CA LYS A 251 0.47 -18.09 26.50
C LYS A 251 -0.86 -18.08 27.24
N LYS A 252 -1.79 -17.23 26.87
CA LYS A 252 -3.22 -17.41 27.13
C LYS A 252 -3.94 -17.46 25.80
N ALA A 253 -3.80 -18.57 25.07
CA ALA A 253 -4.72 -18.92 24.02
C ALA A 253 -6.10 -19.18 24.68
N LYS A 254 -7.05 -18.27 24.53
CA LYS A 254 -8.46 -18.58 24.60
C LYS A 254 -8.69 -19.67 23.55
N VAL A 255 -9.30 -20.78 23.93
CA VAL A 255 -9.79 -21.80 22.97
C VAL A 255 -10.99 -21.17 22.28
N LEU A 256 -10.74 -20.38 21.24
CA LEU A 256 -11.74 -19.87 20.32
C LEU A 256 -11.94 -20.94 19.22
N SER A 257 -13.14 -21.12 18.72
CA SER A 257 -13.42 -22.08 17.66
C SER A 257 -12.71 -21.64 16.38
N GLN A 258 -11.78 -22.47 15.89
CA GLN A 258 -11.09 -22.24 14.62
C GLN A 258 -12.11 -22.39 13.49
N ALA A 259 -12.31 -21.32 12.73
CA ALA A 259 -13.28 -21.30 11.64
C ALA A 259 -12.67 -21.70 10.30
N ILE A 260 -11.43 -21.26 10.03
CA ILE A 260 -10.67 -21.62 8.84
C ILE A 260 -9.33 -22.19 9.28
N VAL A 261 -8.97 -23.38 8.78
CA VAL A 261 -7.73 -24.06 9.16
C VAL A 261 -7.01 -24.53 7.92
N PHE A 262 -5.74 -24.20 7.81
CA PHE A 262 -4.82 -24.71 6.80
C PHE A 262 -3.88 -25.73 7.46
N GLN A 263 -3.81 -26.95 6.89
CA GLN A 263 -2.99 -28.03 7.40
C GLN A 263 -2.03 -28.51 6.31
N HIS A 264 -0.74 -28.22 6.47
CA HIS A 264 0.35 -28.63 5.60
C HIS A 264 0.09 -28.32 4.11
N VAL A 265 -0.51 -27.12 3.84
CA VAL A 265 -0.95 -26.74 2.50
C VAL A 265 0.25 -26.35 1.63
N ASN A 266 0.35 -27.02 0.48
CA ASN A 266 1.37 -26.78 -0.54
C ASN A 266 0.71 -26.41 -1.87
N LEU A 267 1.33 -25.49 -2.62
CA LEU A 267 0.92 -25.19 -4.00
C LEU A 267 2.13 -24.92 -4.87
N SER A 268 2.17 -25.59 -6.02
CA SER A 268 3.19 -25.38 -7.04
C SER A 268 2.60 -25.30 -8.44
N TYR A 269 3.10 -24.37 -9.25
CA TYR A 269 2.84 -24.31 -10.69
C TYR A 269 4.08 -24.76 -11.45
N GLY A 270 4.03 -25.99 -11.95
CA GLY A 270 5.19 -26.64 -12.58
C GLY A 270 6.34 -26.78 -11.58
N LYS A 271 7.46 -26.09 -11.85
CA LYS A 271 8.64 -26.11 -10.96
C LYS A 271 8.64 -24.99 -9.90
N LYS A 272 7.73 -24.04 -10.00
CA LYS A 272 7.68 -22.87 -9.09
C LYS A 272 6.75 -23.17 -7.92
N SER A 273 7.33 -23.30 -6.71
CA SER A 273 6.56 -23.38 -5.46
C SER A 273 6.02 -21.98 -5.11
N ILE A 274 4.73 -21.89 -4.79
CA ILE A 274 4.04 -20.66 -4.37
C ILE A 274 3.75 -20.69 -2.88
N LEU A 275 3.20 -21.82 -2.38
CA LEU A 275 2.94 -22.04 -0.96
C LEU A 275 3.67 -23.31 -0.55
N ASN A 276 4.26 -23.31 0.65
CA ASN A 276 5.15 -24.35 1.11
C ASN A 276 4.90 -24.63 2.60
N ASP A 277 4.25 -25.75 2.87
CA ASP A 277 3.93 -26.24 4.21
C ASP A 277 3.20 -25.19 5.08
N VAL A 278 2.12 -24.60 4.53
CA VAL A 278 1.35 -23.57 5.22
C VAL A 278 0.47 -24.23 6.27
N CYS A 279 0.71 -23.88 7.54
CA CYS A 279 -0.09 -24.25 8.69
C CYS A 279 -0.53 -22.99 9.44
N CYS A 280 -1.81 -22.68 9.43
CA CYS A 280 -2.37 -21.55 10.18
C CYS A 280 -3.86 -21.72 10.43
N SER A 281 -4.41 -20.89 11.32
CA SER A 281 -5.84 -20.88 11.60
C SER A 281 -6.37 -19.45 11.75
N ILE A 282 -7.61 -19.23 11.34
CA ILE A 282 -8.37 -18.00 11.49
C ILE A 282 -9.54 -18.28 12.42
N GLU A 283 -9.71 -17.41 13.41
CA GLU A 283 -10.77 -17.56 14.41
C GLU A 283 -12.11 -17.05 13.87
N LYS A 284 -13.21 -17.70 14.30
CA LYS A 284 -14.56 -17.27 13.93
C LYS A 284 -14.90 -15.93 14.57
N GLY A 285 -15.49 -15.03 13.78
CA GLY A 285 -15.83 -13.68 14.25
C GLY A 285 -14.62 -12.77 14.44
N SER A 286 -13.41 -13.15 13.98
CA SER A 286 -12.23 -12.30 14.06
C SER A 286 -12.08 -11.37 12.84
N TYR A 287 -11.35 -10.28 13.04
CA TYR A 287 -10.76 -9.49 11.97
C TYR A 287 -9.29 -9.89 11.80
N THR A 288 -9.00 -10.69 10.78
CA THR A 288 -7.66 -11.21 10.52
C THR A 288 -7.02 -10.52 9.34
N ALA A 289 -5.81 -10.02 9.50
CA ALA A 289 -5.01 -9.46 8.42
C ALA A 289 -3.90 -10.41 7.97
N ILE A 290 -3.75 -10.60 6.66
CA ILE A 290 -2.62 -11.31 6.06
C ILE A 290 -1.69 -10.27 5.45
N ILE A 291 -0.46 -10.22 5.95
CA ILE A 291 0.56 -9.27 5.51
C ILE A 291 1.80 -9.99 4.99
N GLY A 292 2.66 -9.30 4.28
CA GLY A 292 3.91 -9.83 3.73
C GLY A 292 4.27 -9.20 2.38
N PRO A 293 5.48 -9.45 1.85
CA PRO A 293 5.95 -8.86 0.61
C PRO A 293 5.10 -9.27 -0.60
N SER A 294 5.19 -8.49 -1.68
CA SER A 294 4.57 -8.84 -2.96
C SER A 294 5.11 -10.16 -3.49
N GLY A 295 4.22 -11.00 -4.04
CA GLY A 295 4.59 -12.32 -4.54
C GLY A 295 4.75 -13.40 -3.48
N ALA A 296 4.51 -13.12 -2.19
CA ALA A 296 4.61 -14.13 -1.11
C ALA A 296 3.54 -15.21 -1.15
N GLY A 297 2.47 -15.06 -1.99
CA GLY A 297 1.38 -16.01 -2.10
C GLY A 297 0.10 -15.63 -1.35
N LYS A 298 -0.04 -14.37 -0.88
CA LYS A 298 -1.18 -13.90 -0.08
C LYS A 298 -2.52 -14.06 -0.80
N SER A 299 -2.65 -13.52 -2.01
CA SER A 299 -3.87 -13.63 -2.83
C SER A 299 -4.20 -15.08 -3.16
N THR A 300 -3.18 -15.89 -3.42
CA THR A 300 -3.33 -17.32 -3.68
C THR A 300 -3.88 -18.06 -2.45
N LEU A 301 -3.37 -17.74 -1.26
CA LEU A 301 -3.87 -18.31 0.00
C LEU A 301 -5.34 -17.94 0.23
N LEU A 302 -5.74 -16.68 -0.01
CA LEU A 302 -7.14 -16.25 0.09
C LEU A 302 -8.06 -16.99 -0.87
N GLN A 303 -7.64 -17.19 -2.13
CA GLN A 303 -8.45 -17.85 -3.16
C GLN A 303 -8.70 -19.33 -2.89
N MET A 304 -7.92 -19.96 -2.03
CA MET A 304 -8.13 -21.36 -1.63
C MET A 304 -9.31 -21.49 -0.66
N ILE A 305 -9.62 -20.47 0.14
CA ILE A 305 -10.70 -20.54 1.14
C ILE A 305 -12.07 -20.81 0.47
N PRO A 306 -12.49 -20.09 -0.60
CA PRO A 306 -13.70 -20.38 -1.34
C PRO A 306 -13.53 -21.49 -2.40
N ALA A 307 -12.44 -22.26 -2.36
CA ALA A 307 -12.09 -23.28 -3.36
C ALA A 307 -12.07 -22.75 -4.81
N LEU A 308 -11.51 -21.54 -5.01
CA LEU A 308 -11.22 -21.03 -6.37
C LEU A 308 -9.92 -21.64 -6.91
N ILE A 309 -9.00 -21.98 -6.02
CA ILE A 309 -7.74 -22.68 -6.31
C ILE A 309 -7.64 -23.84 -5.34
N SER A 310 -7.29 -25.04 -5.86
CA SER A 310 -7.01 -26.20 -5.03
C SER A 310 -5.52 -26.31 -4.74
N PRO A 311 -5.11 -26.70 -3.53
CA PRO A 311 -3.71 -26.95 -3.20
C PRO A 311 -3.18 -28.19 -3.98
N THR A 312 -1.88 -28.29 -4.09
CA THR A 312 -1.20 -29.49 -4.64
C THR A 312 -1.18 -30.62 -3.60
N ASP A 313 -1.10 -30.25 -2.31
CA ASP A 313 -1.07 -31.18 -1.17
C ASP A 313 -1.51 -30.44 0.11
N GLY A 314 -1.96 -31.19 1.12
CA GLY A 314 -2.49 -30.65 2.36
C GLY A 314 -4.03 -30.44 2.32
N SER A 315 -4.59 -30.05 3.46
CA SER A 315 -6.03 -29.91 3.65
C SER A 315 -6.42 -28.52 4.16
N ILE A 316 -7.60 -28.05 3.73
CA ILE A 316 -8.19 -26.78 4.16
C ILE A 316 -9.58 -27.06 4.71
N TYR A 317 -9.86 -26.54 5.91
CA TYR A 317 -11.15 -26.69 6.57
C TYR A 317 -11.81 -25.33 6.78
N VAL A 318 -13.11 -25.24 6.51
CA VAL A 318 -13.95 -24.08 6.83
C VAL A 318 -15.17 -24.56 7.61
N ASP A 319 -15.39 -24.08 8.82
CA ASP A 319 -16.41 -24.58 9.77
C ASP A 319 -16.39 -26.11 9.92
N GLY A 320 -15.21 -26.73 9.87
CA GLY A 320 -15.03 -28.18 9.97
C GLY A 320 -15.30 -28.95 8.67
N MET A 321 -15.75 -28.30 7.59
CA MET A 321 -15.87 -28.89 6.26
C MET A 321 -14.49 -28.88 5.59
N GLU A 322 -14.02 -30.02 5.12
CA GLU A 322 -12.80 -30.09 4.32
C GLU A 322 -13.06 -29.62 2.89
N VAL A 323 -12.52 -28.45 2.55
CA VAL A 323 -12.75 -27.79 1.25
C VAL A 323 -12.00 -28.50 0.11
N THR A 324 -10.95 -29.23 0.46
CA THR A 324 -10.10 -29.99 -0.47
C THR A 324 -10.67 -31.35 -0.85
N ASP A 325 -11.69 -31.82 -0.14
CA ASP A 325 -12.39 -33.06 -0.47
C ASP A 325 -13.25 -32.88 -1.73
N THR A 326 -13.13 -33.81 -2.68
CA THR A 326 -13.93 -33.83 -3.92
C THR A 326 -15.42 -34.01 -3.68
N SER A 327 -15.83 -34.52 -2.50
CA SER A 327 -17.24 -34.70 -2.09
C SER A 327 -17.82 -33.48 -1.38
N ALA A 328 -17.01 -32.42 -1.12
CA ALA A 328 -17.47 -31.23 -0.42
C ALA A 328 -18.54 -30.45 -1.19
N ASP A 329 -19.56 -29.97 -0.50
CA ASP A 329 -20.56 -29.05 -1.08
C ASP A 329 -20.00 -27.63 -1.21
N ILE A 330 -19.19 -27.43 -2.27
CA ILE A 330 -18.58 -26.14 -2.57
C ILE A 330 -19.62 -25.05 -2.85
N ALA A 331 -20.82 -25.43 -3.35
CA ALA A 331 -21.89 -24.45 -3.58
C ALA A 331 -22.45 -23.92 -2.26
N ALA A 332 -22.65 -24.78 -1.26
CA ALA A 332 -23.03 -24.34 0.09
C ALA A 332 -21.93 -23.51 0.77
N LEU A 333 -20.67 -23.89 0.58
CA LEU A 333 -19.53 -23.12 1.10
C LEU A 333 -19.51 -21.69 0.52
N ARG A 334 -19.61 -21.55 -0.80
CA ARG A 334 -19.56 -20.25 -1.49
C ARG A 334 -20.74 -19.33 -1.16
N LYS A 335 -21.86 -19.87 -0.67
CA LYS A 335 -22.97 -19.05 -0.15
C LYS A 335 -22.59 -18.34 1.16
N LYS A 336 -21.71 -18.94 1.97
CA LYS A 336 -21.24 -18.38 3.25
C LYS A 336 -20.05 -17.44 3.10
N ILE A 337 -19.35 -17.48 1.97
CA ILE A 337 -18.11 -16.74 1.76
C ILE A 337 -18.32 -15.65 0.71
N GLY A 338 -18.20 -14.39 1.13
CA GLY A 338 -18.06 -13.25 0.25
C GLY A 338 -16.60 -13.03 -0.10
N PHE A 339 -16.28 -12.96 -1.38
CA PHE A 339 -14.90 -12.73 -1.86
C PHE A 339 -14.81 -11.48 -2.72
N ILE A 340 -13.84 -10.60 -2.41
CA ILE A 340 -13.56 -9.39 -3.17
C ILE A 340 -12.10 -9.43 -3.64
N PHE A 341 -11.92 -9.40 -4.96
CA PHE A 341 -10.59 -9.39 -5.59
C PHE A 341 -9.90 -8.03 -5.48
N GLN A 342 -8.61 -8.00 -5.74
CA GLN A 342 -7.75 -6.82 -5.68
C GLN A 342 -8.26 -5.64 -6.56
N TYR A 343 -8.87 -5.95 -7.71
CA TYR A 343 -9.52 -4.99 -8.61
C TYR A 343 -11.03 -5.26 -8.67
N PRO A 344 -11.81 -4.84 -7.65
CA PRO A 344 -13.23 -5.18 -7.57
C PRO A 344 -14.05 -4.65 -8.75
N GLU A 345 -13.59 -3.58 -9.39
CA GLU A 345 -14.20 -3.02 -10.61
C GLU A 345 -14.23 -3.99 -11.78
N GLN A 346 -13.34 -5.00 -11.82
CA GLN A 346 -13.33 -6.04 -12.84
C GLN A 346 -14.39 -7.14 -12.58
N GLN A 347 -14.97 -7.18 -11.39
CA GLN A 347 -16.05 -8.08 -11.03
C GLN A 347 -17.43 -7.58 -11.50
N LEU A 348 -17.54 -6.28 -11.80
CA LEU A 348 -18.80 -5.64 -12.20
C LEU A 348 -19.09 -5.91 -13.68
N PHE A 349 -20.25 -6.46 -13.98
CA PHE A 349 -20.61 -6.88 -15.32
C PHE A 349 -22.03 -6.51 -15.75
N ALA A 350 -22.90 -6.11 -14.79
CA ALA A 350 -24.28 -5.78 -15.10
C ALA A 350 -24.44 -4.39 -15.73
N LYS A 351 -25.64 -4.09 -16.23
CA LYS A 351 -25.94 -2.84 -16.91
C LYS A 351 -25.90 -1.62 -15.99
N ASN A 352 -26.32 -1.78 -14.74
CA ASN A 352 -26.38 -0.73 -13.73
C ASN A 352 -26.08 -1.30 -12.33
N VAL A 353 -25.99 -0.41 -11.36
CA VAL A 353 -25.65 -0.73 -9.96
C VAL A 353 -26.62 -1.71 -9.34
N TYR A 354 -27.94 -1.47 -9.50
CA TYR A 354 -28.95 -2.32 -8.90
C TYR A 354 -28.90 -3.76 -9.45
N GLU A 355 -28.83 -3.91 -10.76
CA GLU A 355 -28.77 -5.23 -11.41
C GLU A 355 -27.51 -6.03 -11.00
N ASP A 356 -26.39 -5.34 -10.77
CA ASP A 356 -25.17 -6.00 -10.32
C ASP A 356 -25.28 -6.50 -8.88
N VAL A 357 -25.84 -5.69 -8.00
CA VAL A 357 -25.95 -6.02 -6.57
C VAL A 357 -27.01 -7.11 -6.33
N VAL A 358 -28.13 -7.09 -7.05
CA VAL A 358 -29.20 -8.09 -6.89
C VAL A 358 -28.84 -9.45 -7.50
N PHE A 359 -27.86 -9.51 -8.39
CA PHE A 359 -27.45 -10.73 -9.09
C PHE A 359 -27.02 -11.86 -8.15
N GLY A 360 -26.19 -11.55 -7.14
CA GLY A 360 -25.73 -12.53 -6.16
C GLY A 360 -26.87 -13.20 -5.40
N PRO A 361 -27.75 -12.45 -4.72
CA PRO A 361 -28.95 -12.98 -4.05
C PRO A 361 -29.86 -13.83 -4.96
N ARG A 362 -30.11 -13.40 -6.19
CA ARG A 362 -30.89 -14.18 -7.17
C ARG A 362 -30.24 -15.54 -7.47
N ASN A 363 -28.95 -15.57 -7.69
CA ASN A 363 -28.20 -16.78 -8.02
C ASN A 363 -28.14 -17.83 -6.89
N VAL A 364 -28.17 -17.37 -5.64
CA VAL A 364 -28.20 -18.30 -4.50
C VAL A 364 -29.61 -18.83 -4.19
N GLY A 365 -30.61 -18.45 -4.98
CA GLY A 365 -31.99 -18.98 -4.92
C GLY A 365 -32.86 -18.28 -3.88
N ILE A 366 -32.58 -17.04 -3.53
CA ILE A 366 -33.43 -16.20 -2.68
C ILE A 366 -34.63 -15.73 -3.51
N SER A 367 -35.81 -15.57 -2.88
CA SER A 367 -36.99 -15.05 -3.56
C SER A 367 -36.73 -13.63 -4.10
N GLU A 368 -37.39 -13.30 -5.23
CA GLU A 368 -37.18 -11.98 -5.89
C GLU A 368 -37.39 -10.82 -4.93
N VAL A 369 -38.48 -10.82 -4.17
CA VAL A 369 -38.81 -9.76 -3.21
C VAL A 369 -37.74 -9.60 -2.13
N GLU A 370 -37.20 -10.68 -1.61
CA GLU A 370 -36.14 -10.66 -0.60
C GLU A 370 -34.79 -10.27 -1.23
N ALA A 371 -34.50 -10.71 -2.46
CA ALA A 371 -33.30 -10.33 -3.19
C ALA A 371 -33.25 -8.82 -3.47
N GLU A 372 -34.36 -8.24 -3.93
CA GLU A 372 -34.50 -6.80 -4.10
C GLU A 372 -34.26 -6.04 -2.79
N LYS A 373 -34.94 -6.48 -1.71
CA LYS A 373 -34.79 -5.86 -0.40
C LYS A 373 -33.32 -5.84 0.06
N ARG A 374 -32.65 -7.01 -0.01
CA ARG A 374 -31.23 -7.13 0.36
C ARG A 374 -30.31 -6.27 -0.50
N ALA A 375 -30.59 -6.18 -1.80
CA ALA A 375 -29.82 -5.32 -2.70
C ALA A 375 -29.94 -3.84 -2.30
N TYR A 376 -31.16 -3.34 -2.05
CA TYR A 376 -31.35 -1.96 -1.61
C TYR A 376 -30.69 -1.67 -0.26
N GLU A 377 -30.85 -2.56 0.72
CA GLU A 377 -30.21 -2.44 2.03
C GLU A 377 -28.69 -2.42 1.92
N ALA A 378 -28.09 -3.29 1.09
CA ALA A 378 -26.65 -3.34 0.87
C ALA A 378 -26.10 -2.10 0.17
N ILE A 379 -26.79 -1.60 -0.87
CA ILE A 379 -26.38 -0.36 -1.57
C ILE A 379 -26.43 0.84 -0.61
N GLN A 380 -27.46 0.94 0.21
CA GLN A 380 -27.59 1.98 1.22
C GLN A 380 -26.51 1.85 2.30
N PHE A 381 -26.21 0.62 2.77
CA PHE A 381 -25.21 0.36 3.80
C PHE A 381 -23.81 0.79 3.37
N VAL A 382 -23.42 0.57 2.11
CA VAL A 382 -22.12 1.03 1.60
C VAL A 382 -22.10 2.54 1.28
N GLY A 383 -23.19 3.26 1.55
CA GLY A 383 -23.30 4.71 1.40
C GLY A 383 -23.27 5.17 -0.06
N LEU A 384 -23.92 4.44 -0.95
CA LEU A 384 -24.18 4.90 -2.32
C LEU A 384 -25.51 5.66 -2.35
N PRO A 385 -25.57 6.86 -2.94
CA PRO A 385 -26.78 7.63 -3.03
C PRO A 385 -27.77 7.03 -4.07
N GLN A 386 -29.06 7.33 -3.94
CA GLN A 386 -30.10 6.72 -4.78
C GLN A 386 -29.98 7.05 -6.27
N ASP A 387 -29.47 8.22 -6.59
CA ASP A 387 -29.27 8.66 -7.97
C ASP A 387 -28.26 7.83 -8.78
N VAL A 388 -27.47 6.98 -8.11
CA VAL A 388 -26.52 6.07 -8.81
C VAL A 388 -27.08 4.68 -9.07
N TYR A 389 -28.24 4.31 -8.54
CA TYR A 389 -28.76 2.94 -8.62
C TYR A 389 -28.97 2.45 -10.06
N ASP A 390 -29.49 3.33 -10.91
CA ASP A 390 -29.75 3.04 -12.33
C ASP A 390 -28.60 3.49 -13.25
N LEU A 391 -27.49 4.04 -12.68
CA LEU A 391 -26.38 4.48 -13.49
C LEU A 391 -25.59 3.29 -14.08
N PRO A 392 -25.18 3.41 -15.34
CA PRO A 392 -24.25 2.46 -15.94
C PRO A 392 -22.88 2.46 -15.20
N MET A 393 -22.22 1.30 -15.18
CA MET A 393 -20.96 1.11 -14.45
C MET A 393 -19.83 2.03 -14.91
N ASP A 394 -19.80 2.40 -16.19
CA ASP A 394 -18.80 3.31 -16.77
C ASP A 394 -18.91 4.76 -16.26
N LYS A 395 -20.08 5.15 -15.76
CA LYS A 395 -20.32 6.48 -15.18
C LYS A 395 -19.86 6.62 -13.72
N LEU A 396 -19.53 5.49 -13.07
CA LEU A 396 -19.12 5.48 -11.67
C LEU A 396 -17.63 5.79 -11.51
N SER A 397 -17.28 6.50 -10.45
CA SER A 397 -15.89 6.62 -10.01
C SER A 397 -15.34 5.27 -9.51
N GLY A 398 -14.01 5.07 -9.51
CA GLY A 398 -13.39 3.84 -9.00
C GLY A 398 -13.81 3.50 -7.57
N GLY A 399 -13.91 4.51 -6.68
CA GLY A 399 -14.39 4.30 -5.32
C GLY A 399 -15.88 3.93 -5.22
N GLN A 400 -16.73 4.40 -6.16
CA GLN A 400 -18.12 3.96 -6.26
C GLN A 400 -18.19 2.52 -6.77
N LYS A 401 -17.47 2.16 -7.84
CA LYS A 401 -17.39 0.78 -8.36
C LYS A 401 -17.00 -0.20 -7.28
N ARG A 402 -15.98 0.12 -6.48
CA ARG A 402 -15.52 -0.73 -5.37
C ARG A 402 -16.61 -0.91 -4.31
N ARG A 403 -17.39 0.14 -3.99
CA ARG A 403 -18.54 0.02 -3.08
C ARG A 403 -19.69 -0.79 -3.67
N VAL A 404 -19.92 -0.72 -4.99
CA VAL A 404 -20.89 -1.59 -5.68
C VAL A 404 -20.49 -3.05 -5.55
N ALA A 405 -19.24 -3.40 -5.85
CA ALA A 405 -18.75 -4.76 -5.69
C ALA A 405 -18.90 -5.28 -4.24
N LEU A 406 -18.58 -4.43 -3.27
CA LEU A 406 -18.80 -4.77 -1.86
C LEU A 406 -20.30 -4.96 -1.53
N ALA A 407 -21.18 -4.10 -2.04
CA ALA A 407 -22.62 -4.23 -1.85
C ALA A 407 -23.17 -5.54 -2.43
N GLY A 408 -22.72 -5.95 -3.63
CA GLY A 408 -23.09 -7.23 -4.24
C GLY A 408 -22.73 -8.44 -3.37
N VAL A 409 -21.58 -8.39 -2.71
CA VAL A 409 -21.15 -9.42 -1.77
C VAL A 409 -21.94 -9.37 -0.46
N ILE A 410 -22.18 -8.19 0.10
CA ILE A 410 -22.93 -8.00 1.37
C ILE A 410 -24.39 -8.42 1.20
N ALA A 411 -25.01 -8.18 0.04
CA ALA A 411 -26.38 -8.56 -0.27
C ALA A 411 -26.61 -10.09 -0.16
N MET A 412 -25.56 -10.89 -0.30
CA MET A 412 -25.61 -12.34 -0.09
C MET A 412 -25.64 -12.72 1.40
N GLN A 413 -25.37 -11.79 2.32
CA GLN A 413 -25.27 -11.99 3.79
C GLN A 413 -24.29 -13.12 4.15
N PRO A 414 -23.00 -12.99 3.80
CA PRO A 414 -22.01 -14.03 4.06
C PRO A 414 -21.61 -14.08 5.54
N ASP A 415 -21.20 -15.28 6.02
CA ASP A 415 -20.59 -15.46 7.35
C ASP A 415 -19.12 -15.00 7.38
N TYR A 416 -18.46 -15.07 6.22
CA TYR A 416 -17.06 -14.75 5.99
C TYR A 416 -16.91 -13.71 4.89
N LEU A 417 -16.16 -12.66 5.13
CA LEU A 417 -15.81 -11.65 4.13
C LEU A 417 -14.31 -11.66 3.90
N ILE A 418 -13.90 -12.04 2.70
CA ILE A 418 -12.51 -12.16 2.29
C ILE A 418 -12.19 -11.07 1.28
N LEU A 419 -11.18 -10.25 1.56
CA LEU A 419 -10.83 -9.10 0.74
C LEU A 419 -9.34 -9.09 0.40
N ASP A 420 -9.05 -8.98 -0.87
CA ASP A 420 -7.68 -8.84 -1.36
C ASP A 420 -7.39 -7.36 -1.63
N GLU A 421 -6.58 -6.74 -0.77
CA GLU A 421 -6.16 -5.33 -0.83
C GLU A 421 -7.31 -4.31 -1.00
N PRO A 422 -8.34 -4.32 -0.15
CA PRO A 422 -9.53 -3.47 -0.33
C PRO A 422 -9.26 -1.97 -0.24
N LEU A 423 -8.13 -1.56 0.32
CA LEU A 423 -7.76 -0.15 0.53
C LEU A 423 -6.83 0.40 -0.56
N ALA A 424 -6.27 -0.45 -1.43
CA ALA A 424 -5.32 -0.03 -2.46
C ALA A 424 -5.96 0.97 -3.43
N GLY A 425 -5.26 2.07 -3.76
CA GLY A 425 -5.73 3.08 -4.71
C GLY A 425 -6.93 3.94 -4.23
N LEU A 426 -7.36 3.82 -2.97
CA LEU A 426 -8.34 4.72 -2.38
C LEU A 426 -7.69 5.99 -1.84
N ASP A 427 -8.34 7.12 -2.05
CA ASP A 427 -7.97 8.35 -1.36
C ASP A 427 -8.32 8.28 0.15
N PRO A 428 -7.80 9.17 1.01
CA PRO A 428 -8.01 9.10 2.46
C PRO A 428 -9.47 9.01 2.88
N VAL A 429 -10.38 9.73 2.18
CA VAL A 429 -11.82 9.70 2.48
C VAL A 429 -12.42 8.36 2.10
N GLY A 430 -12.07 7.83 0.92
CA GLY A 430 -12.50 6.50 0.47
C GLY A 430 -12.00 5.40 1.39
N LYS A 431 -10.72 5.46 1.80
CA LYS A 431 -10.11 4.55 2.76
C LYS A 431 -10.86 4.55 4.11
N LYS A 432 -11.10 5.74 4.67
CA LYS A 432 -11.83 5.88 5.92
C LYS A 432 -13.25 5.30 5.85
N LYS A 433 -13.98 5.58 4.77
CA LYS A 433 -15.31 5.00 4.53
C LYS A 433 -15.27 3.48 4.43
N MET A 434 -14.30 2.92 3.69
CA MET A 434 -14.15 1.49 3.55
C MET A 434 -13.86 0.82 4.90
N LEU A 435 -12.93 1.37 5.69
CA LEU A 435 -12.65 0.87 7.04
C LEU A 435 -13.87 0.95 7.96
N GLN A 436 -14.66 2.02 7.90
CA GLN A 436 -15.91 2.15 8.67
C GLN A 436 -16.91 1.04 8.30
N ILE A 437 -17.07 0.73 6.99
CA ILE A 437 -17.94 -0.35 6.53
C ILE A 437 -17.44 -1.69 7.06
N LEU A 438 -16.15 -1.99 6.93
CA LEU A 438 -15.57 -3.25 7.39
C LEU A 438 -15.70 -3.41 8.91
N ARG A 439 -15.48 -2.33 9.69
CA ARG A 439 -15.69 -2.31 11.14
C ARG A 439 -17.14 -2.60 11.52
N ALA A 440 -18.11 -2.02 10.82
CA ALA A 440 -19.52 -2.26 11.06
C ALA A 440 -19.91 -3.71 10.75
N LEU A 441 -19.44 -4.27 9.62
CA LEU A 441 -19.65 -5.68 9.28
C LEU A 441 -19.07 -6.63 10.31
N HIS A 442 -17.86 -6.34 10.79
CA HIS A 442 -17.21 -7.15 11.80
C HIS A 442 -17.87 -7.01 13.18
N ARG A 443 -18.00 -5.77 13.71
CA ARG A 443 -18.40 -5.53 15.10
C ARG A 443 -19.91 -5.64 15.31
N ASP A 444 -20.71 -5.15 14.34
CA ASP A 444 -22.16 -5.06 14.50
C ASP A 444 -22.86 -6.28 13.91
N ALA A 445 -22.38 -6.81 12.77
CA ALA A 445 -22.95 -8.00 12.14
C ALA A 445 -22.22 -9.32 12.50
N GLY A 446 -21.10 -9.28 13.21
CA GLY A 446 -20.37 -10.46 13.68
C GLY A 446 -19.70 -11.27 12.55
N ILE A 447 -19.50 -10.68 11.37
CA ILE A 447 -18.89 -11.32 10.21
C ILE A 447 -17.40 -11.55 10.48
N THR A 448 -16.89 -12.72 10.14
CA THR A 448 -15.45 -13.00 10.12
C THR A 448 -14.84 -12.29 8.93
N VAL A 449 -13.90 -11.38 9.18
CA VAL A 449 -13.25 -10.57 8.14
C VAL A 449 -11.81 -11.03 7.95
N VAL A 450 -11.42 -11.34 6.71
CA VAL A 450 -10.04 -11.69 6.35
C VAL A 450 -9.57 -10.74 5.26
N VAL A 451 -8.54 -9.96 5.55
CA VAL A 451 -8.01 -8.97 4.58
C VAL A 451 -6.54 -9.22 4.27
N VAL A 452 -6.16 -9.09 3.02
CA VAL A 452 -4.76 -8.83 2.65
C VAL A 452 -4.55 -7.32 2.66
N SER A 453 -3.50 -6.86 3.33
CA SER A 453 -3.17 -5.44 3.40
C SER A 453 -1.66 -5.19 3.41
N HIS A 454 -1.23 -4.13 2.75
CA HIS A 454 0.11 -3.57 2.85
C HIS A 454 0.18 -2.35 3.79
N ASP A 455 -0.94 -1.97 4.39
CA ASP A 455 -1.05 -0.83 5.28
C ASP A 455 -0.94 -1.27 6.74
N ALA A 456 0.28 -1.23 7.26
CA ALA A 456 0.57 -1.68 8.62
C ALA A 456 -0.17 -0.85 9.69
N ASP A 457 -0.36 0.46 9.48
CA ASP A 457 -1.09 1.32 10.43
C ASP A 457 -2.58 0.94 10.48
N ALA A 458 -3.22 0.70 9.33
CA ALA A 458 -4.61 0.22 9.26
C ALA A 458 -4.76 -1.19 9.87
N VAL A 459 -3.79 -2.08 9.65
CA VAL A 459 -3.78 -3.42 10.24
C VAL A 459 -3.75 -3.36 11.77
N VAL A 460 -2.90 -2.51 12.34
CA VAL A 460 -2.79 -2.36 13.79
C VAL A 460 -4.04 -1.76 14.42
N GLU A 461 -4.74 -0.89 13.70
CA GLU A 461 -5.95 -0.24 14.20
C GLU A 461 -7.15 -1.19 14.25
N ASP A 462 -7.26 -2.12 13.30
CA ASP A 462 -8.49 -2.90 13.09
C ASP A 462 -8.33 -4.41 13.28
N ALA A 463 -7.15 -4.98 13.02
CA ALA A 463 -6.98 -6.43 13.10
C ALA A 463 -6.80 -6.92 14.54
N GLU A 464 -7.44 -8.04 14.85
CA GLU A 464 -7.26 -8.79 16.10
C GLU A 464 -6.17 -9.85 15.95
N GLN A 465 -5.98 -10.35 14.72
CA GLN A 465 -5.02 -11.36 14.36
C GLN A 465 -4.27 -10.96 13.09
N VAL A 466 -2.97 -11.23 13.05
CA VAL A 466 -2.12 -11.05 11.88
C VAL A 466 -1.45 -12.37 11.52
N LEU A 467 -1.45 -12.70 10.23
CA LEU A 467 -0.67 -13.76 9.62
C LEU A 467 0.42 -13.11 8.73
N TYR A 468 1.69 -13.35 9.03
CA TYR A 468 2.78 -12.88 8.18
C TYR A 468 3.26 -13.98 7.25
N LEU A 469 3.03 -13.79 5.96
CA LEU A 469 3.41 -14.71 4.89
C LEU A 469 4.66 -14.20 4.16
N ARG A 470 5.71 -15.04 4.09
CA ARG A 470 6.93 -14.75 3.34
C ARG A 470 7.45 -16.03 2.69
N ASP A 471 7.84 -15.94 1.42
CA ASP A 471 8.38 -17.07 0.63
C ASP A 471 7.47 -18.31 0.69
N GLY A 472 6.15 -18.09 0.60
CA GLY A 472 5.15 -19.14 0.65
C GLY A 472 4.92 -19.78 2.02
N LYS A 473 5.46 -19.24 3.11
CA LYS A 473 5.34 -19.78 4.47
C LYS A 473 4.74 -18.77 5.45
N ILE A 474 3.92 -19.25 6.39
CA ILE A 474 3.54 -18.44 7.54
C ILE A 474 4.70 -18.43 8.53
N LEU A 475 5.35 -17.29 8.68
CA LEU A 475 6.48 -17.12 9.60
C LEU A 475 6.05 -16.68 10.99
N GLU A 476 4.98 -15.88 11.09
CA GLU A 476 4.44 -15.37 12.35
C GLU A 476 2.92 -15.34 12.30
N GLN A 477 2.29 -15.62 13.45
CA GLN A 477 0.85 -15.52 13.68
C GLN A 477 0.58 -15.01 15.09
N GLY A 478 -0.42 -14.13 15.26
CA GLY A 478 -0.85 -13.64 16.58
C GLY A 478 -1.40 -12.21 16.56
N ALA A 479 -1.41 -11.55 17.71
CA ALA A 479 -1.82 -10.16 17.81
C ALA A 479 -0.89 -9.23 17.02
N PRO A 480 -1.41 -8.15 16.41
CA PRO A 480 -0.63 -7.27 15.53
C PRO A 480 0.67 -6.76 16.18
N SER A 481 0.61 -6.21 17.39
CA SER A 481 1.77 -5.67 18.10
C SER A 481 2.87 -6.71 18.33
N ASP A 482 2.49 -7.95 18.66
CA ASP A 482 3.44 -9.03 18.90
C ASP A 482 4.06 -9.55 17.59
N VAL A 483 3.25 -9.65 16.52
CA VAL A 483 3.75 -10.08 15.20
C VAL A 483 4.76 -9.06 14.67
N PHE A 484 4.41 -7.77 14.64
CA PHE A 484 5.33 -6.73 14.17
C PHE A 484 6.61 -6.64 15.02
N TYR A 485 6.49 -6.82 16.34
CA TYR A 485 7.66 -6.85 17.22
C TYR A 485 8.59 -8.03 16.94
N ARG A 486 8.04 -9.25 16.72
CA ARG A 486 8.83 -10.43 16.36
C ARG A 486 9.45 -10.31 14.97
N LEU A 487 8.75 -9.70 14.00
CA LEU A 487 9.32 -9.41 12.68
C LEU A 487 10.54 -8.51 12.79
N TRP A 488 10.45 -7.42 13.57
CA TRP A 488 11.61 -6.57 13.83
C TRP A 488 12.78 -7.34 14.45
N LEU A 489 12.54 -8.19 15.47
CA LEU A 489 13.60 -8.99 16.09
C LEU A 489 14.27 -9.92 15.08
N ARG A 490 13.50 -10.57 14.20
CA ARG A 490 14.04 -11.45 13.14
C ARG A 490 14.92 -10.69 12.15
N GLU A 491 14.48 -9.54 11.68
CA GLU A 491 15.29 -8.70 10.77
C GLU A 491 16.61 -8.28 11.43
N MET A 492 16.58 -7.92 12.71
CA MET A 492 17.79 -7.63 13.48
C MET A 492 18.73 -8.83 13.63
N GLU A 493 18.21 -10.05 13.82
CA GLU A 493 18.99 -11.27 13.87
C GLU A 493 19.61 -11.61 12.52
N HIS A 494 18.88 -11.49 11.41
CA HIS A 494 19.41 -11.68 10.05
C HIS A 494 20.56 -10.73 9.77
N MET A 495 20.40 -9.45 10.06
CA MET A 495 21.46 -8.44 9.91
C MET A 495 22.70 -8.73 10.75
N THR A 496 22.55 -9.39 11.91
CA THR A 496 23.70 -9.77 12.77
C THR A 496 24.38 -11.05 12.29
N ARG A 497 23.67 -12.01 11.70
CA ARG A 497 24.21 -13.28 11.18
C ARG A 497 24.97 -13.13 9.86
N ASP A 498 24.49 -12.29 8.94
CA ASP A 498 25.18 -12.02 7.66
C ASP A 498 26.57 -11.38 7.84
N LYS A 499 26.86 -10.85 9.04
CA LYS A 499 28.18 -10.34 9.41
C LYS A 499 29.28 -11.43 9.48
N HIS A 500 28.89 -12.67 9.70
CA HIS A 500 29.87 -13.78 9.82
C HIS A 500 30.15 -14.46 8.48
N SER A 501 29.34 -14.18 7.43
CA SER A 501 29.45 -14.90 6.16
C SER A 501 30.00 -14.09 4.97
N LYS A 502 30.05 -12.76 5.04
CA LYS A 502 30.59 -11.92 3.95
C LYS A 502 31.49 -10.80 4.47
N MET A 503 32.73 -10.76 3.98
CA MET A 503 33.82 -9.81 4.29
C MET A 503 33.56 -8.33 3.88
N ASN A 504 32.33 -7.84 3.83
CA ASN A 504 31.98 -6.44 3.53
C ASN A 504 31.16 -5.78 4.64
N GLY A 505 31.46 -6.11 5.90
CA GLY A 505 30.79 -5.54 7.10
C GLY A 505 30.98 -4.02 7.31
N GLU A 506 31.78 -3.36 6.47
CA GLU A 506 32.04 -1.91 6.58
C GLU A 506 30.94 -1.03 5.98
N GLN A 507 30.14 -1.53 5.04
CA GLN A 507 29.05 -0.75 4.42
C GLN A 507 27.75 -0.76 5.24
N MET A 508 27.56 -1.72 6.16
CA MET A 508 26.36 -1.85 6.99
C MET A 508 26.42 -1.09 8.32
N ARG A 509 27.59 -0.57 8.71
CA ARG A 509 27.75 0.20 9.95
C ARG A 509 28.40 1.54 9.64
N ASP A 510 27.92 2.55 10.31
CA ASP A 510 28.66 3.83 10.39
C ASP A 510 30.02 3.55 11.04
N ARG A 511 31.10 3.85 10.32
CA ARG A 511 32.50 3.65 10.75
C ARG A 511 32.84 4.38 12.05
N SER A 512 32.10 5.45 12.38
CA SER A 512 32.33 6.29 13.57
C SER A 512 31.65 5.77 14.83
N THR A 513 30.49 5.11 14.70
CA THR A 513 29.62 4.74 15.83
C THR A 513 29.42 3.24 16.03
N GLY A 514 29.77 2.40 15.04
CA GLY A 514 29.50 0.95 15.05
C GLY A 514 28.02 0.58 15.00
N ARG A 515 27.11 1.54 14.77
CA ARG A 515 25.66 1.38 14.63
C ARG A 515 25.31 0.94 13.21
N LEU A 516 24.10 0.39 13.02
CA LEU A 516 23.55 0.12 11.68
C LEU A 516 23.52 1.42 10.87
N SER A 517 23.81 1.36 9.56
CA SER A 517 23.64 2.51 8.69
C SER A 517 22.16 2.91 8.65
N GLU A 518 21.88 4.19 8.48
CA GLU A 518 20.53 4.73 8.39
C GLU A 518 19.70 4.03 7.29
N ASP A 519 20.30 3.77 6.12
CA ASP A 519 19.63 3.09 5.02
C ASP A 519 19.27 1.65 5.38
N THR A 520 20.18 0.91 6.03
CA THR A 520 19.93 -0.46 6.47
C THR A 520 18.81 -0.53 7.52
N LEU A 521 18.83 0.38 8.49
CA LEU A 521 17.77 0.46 9.50
C LEU A 521 16.42 0.81 8.87
N ALA A 522 16.41 1.80 7.99
CA ALA A 522 15.19 2.24 7.33
C ALA A 522 14.61 1.13 6.43
N GLU A 523 15.43 0.26 5.80
CA GLU A 523 14.95 -0.90 5.06
C GLU A 523 14.29 -1.93 5.99
N ALA A 524 14.90 -2.20 7.14
CA ALA A 524 14.39 -3.17 8.11
C ALA A 524 13.04 -2.81 8.74
N ILE A 525 12.75 -1.51 8.88
CA ILE A 525 11.55 -1.04 9.58
C ILE A 525 10.46 -0.49 8.66
N CYS A 526 10.68 -0.42 7.34
CA CYS A 526 9.74 0.22 6.41
C CYS A 526 8.36 -0.47 6.32
N GLU A 527 8.27 -1.75 6.65
CA GLU A 527 7.02 -2.51 6.67
C GLU A 527 6.31 -2.46 8.05
N LEU A 528 6.92 -1.81 9.04
CA LEU A 528 6.36 -1.68 10.38
C LEU A 528 5.45 -0.44 10.49
N PRO A 529 4.48 -0.45 11.44
CA PRO A 529 3.68 0.74 11.76
C PRO A 529 4.55 1.96 12.09
N GLY A 530 4.13 3.15 11.65
CA GLY A 530 4.92 4.39 11.81
C GLY A 530 5.28 4.70 13.26
N CYS A 531 4.40 4.40 14.21
CA CYS A 531 4.66 4.52 15.64
C CYS A 531 5.81 3.61 16.11
N MET A 532 5.84 2.36 15.68
CA MET A 532 6.92 1.42 16.00
C MET A 532 8.26 1.83 15.40
N GLN A 533 8.26 2.37 14.18
CA GLN A 533 9.47 2.86 13.54
C GLN A 533 10.18 3.89 14.41
N LEU A 534 9.44 4.84 15.00
CA LEU A 534 10.00 5.84 15.92
C LEU A 534 10.54 5.21 17.20
N LEU A 535 9.77 4.33 17.84
CA LEU A 535 10.17 3.68 19.09
C LEU A 535 11.43 2.83 18.93
N ILE A 536 11.54 2.10 17.82
CA ILE A 536 12.72 1.30 17.49
C ILE A 536 13.96 2.19 17.34
N ARG A 537 13.86 3.31 16.63
CA ARG A 537 14.97 4.26 16.49
C ARG A 537 15.40 4.84 17.83
N LEU A 538 14.46 5.29 18.64
CA LEU A 538 14.74 5.83 19.96
C LEU A 538 15.41 4.80 20.86
N ARG A 539 14.96 3.53 20.81
CA ARG A 539 15.57 2.43 21.55
C ARG A 539 16.98 2.11 21.08
N ILE A 540 17.25 2.11 19.76
CA ILE A 540 18.60 1.93 19.20
C ILE A 540 19.52 3.08 19.63
N MET A 541 19.00 4.29 19.71
CA MET A 541 19.75 5.46 20.21
C MET A 541 19.99 5.40 21.73
N GLY A 542 19.29 4.53 22.47
CA GLY A 542 19.49 4.28 23.90
C GLY A 542 18.36 4.73 24.82
N LEU A 543 17.25 5.26 24.29
CA LEU A 543 16.08 5.59 25.10
C LEU A 543 15.39 4.30 25.58
N PRO A 544 15.09 4.13 26.89
CA PRO A 544 14.47 2.92 27.43
C PRO A 544 12.97 2.90 27.19
N VAL A 545 12.54 2.69 25.92
CA VAL A 545 11.14 2.59 25.51
C VAL A 545 10.80 1.18 25.04
N SER A 546 9.56 0.74 25.28
CA SER A 546 9.02 -0.48 24.70
C SER A 546 8.70 -0.25 23.21
N CYS A 547 9.10 -1.20 22.35
CA CYS A 547 8.79 -1.13 20.92
C CYS A 547 7.47 -1.81 20.54
N LYS A 548 6.65 -2.22 21.52
CA LYS A 548 5.38 -2.91 21.30
C LYS A 548 4.19 -1.97 21.06
N HIS A 549 4.34 -0.68 21.35
CA HIS A 549 3.27 0.28 21.14
C HIS A 549 3.12 0.60 19.65
N THR A 550 1.91 0.46 19.15
CA THR A 550 1.58 0.59 17.74
C THR A 550 0.64 1.75 17.47
N GLN A 551 -0.07 2.22 18.51
CA GLN A 551 -1.00 3.34 18.42
C GLN A 551 -0.34 4.66 18.85
N LEU A 552 -0.80 5.76 18.24
CA LEU A 552 -0.25 7.11 18.46
C LEU A 552 -0.23 7.51 19.94
N ALA A 553 -1.36 7.36 20.65
CA ALA A 553 -1.48 7.78 22.05
C ALA A 553 -0.54 7.02 22.98
N GLU A 554 -0.44 5.70 22.82
CA GLU A 554 0.45 4.83 23.60
C GLU A 554 1.93 5.15 23.34
N THR A 555 2.27 5.38 22.07
CA THR A 555 3.63 5.73 21.65
C THR A 555 4.07 7.06 22.24
N VAL A 556 3.22 8.08 22.18
CA VAL A 556 3.49 9.40 22.76
C VAL A 556 3.65 9.28 24.27
N GLN A 557 2.77 8.54 24.95
CA GLN A 557 2.86 8.34 26.40
C GLN A 557 4.15 7.62 26.80
N ALA A 558 4.53 6.55 26.09
CA ALA A 558 5.77 5.81 26.34
C ALA A 558 7.02 6.72 26.22
N ILE A 559 7.02 7.62 25.23
CA ILE A 559 8.13 8.59 25.07
C ILE A 559 8.11 9.63 26.19
N VAL A 560 6.95 10.18 26.54
CA VAL A 560 6.79 11.13 27.65
C VAL A 560 7.34 10.55 28.95
N ASP A 561 6.96 9.31 29.28
CA ASP A 561 7.40 8.60 30.49
C ASP A 561 8.93 8.36 30.47
N ALA A 562 9.47 7.97 29.31
CA ALA A 562 10.90 7.72 29.16
C ALA A 562 11.76 8.98 29.29
N VAL A 563 11.29 10.13 28.81
CA VAL A 563 12.01 11.40 28.96
C VAL A 563 11.78 12.07 30.32
N GLY A 564 10.85 11.54 31.14
CA GLY A 564 10.65 11.98 32.53
C GLY A 564 9.79 13.24 32.66
N ARG A 565 8.76 13.37 31.84
CA ARG A 565 7.79 14.47 31.87
C ARG A 565 6.38 14.02 32.18
#